data_9d8a6f7d91b5907d5e1e8b9ccf90712b
#
_entry.id   9d8a6f7d91b5907d5e1e8b9ccf90712b
#
_cell.length_a   1.000
_cell.length_b   1.000
_cell.length_c   1.000
_cell.angle_alpha   90.00
_cell.angle_beta   90.00
_cell.angle_gamma   90.00
#
_symmetry.space_group_name_H-M   'P 1'
#
loop_
_entity.id
_entity.type
_entity.pdbx_description
1 polymer ?
#
loop_
_entity_poly.entity_id
_entity_poly.type
_entity_poly.pdbx_seq_one_letter_code
_entity_poly.pdbx_strand_id
1 'polypeptide(L)'
;KLIYRIIIRIALMLTVVLGAWAVFFYIAVIDEVNDEVDDSLEDYSETIIIRALAGEELPSKNNGSNNQYYLRKVSKEYADEREDICYKDSMVYIVEKEETEPARILTTLFKDDEGQYYELTVSTPTIEKDDLKDAMLGWIIFLYIVLLLTILIVCIWIFHRSMKPLYNLLRWL
;
A
#
# COMPACT_ATOMS: atom_id res chain seq x y z
N LYS A 1 6.11 0.72 -46.31
CA LYS A 1 4.88 0.15 -45.76
C LYS A 1 5.13 -1.04 -44.79
N LEU A 2 6.08 -1.96 -45.11
CA LEU A 2 6.39 -3.12 -44.25
C LEU A 2 6.98 -2.72 -42.89
N ILE A 3 7.91 -1.76 -42.89
CA ILE A 3 8.59 -1.26 -41.68
C ILE A 3 7.59 -0.70 -40.64
N TYR A 4 6.62 0.10 -41.09
CA TYR A 4 5.60 0.64 -40.18
C TYR A 4 4.75 -0.46 -39.53
N ARG A 5 4.45 -1.54 -40.26
CA ARG A 5 3.70 -2.68 -39.69
C ARG A 5 4.51 -3.41 -38.63
N ILE A 6 5.81 -3.53 -38.80
CA ILE A 6 6.69 -4.17 -37.80
C ILE A 6 6.80 -3.28 -36.57
N ILE A 7 7.03 -1.99 -36.73
CA ILE A 7 7.11 -1.03 -35.60
C ILE A 7 5.80 -1.01 -34.81
N ILE A 8 4.66 -0.97 -35.48
CA ILE A 8 3.34 -0.99 -34.80
C ILE A 8 3.14 -2.28 -34.00
N ARG A 9 3.51 -3.44 -34.55
CA ARG A 9 3.38 -4.71 -33.83
C ARG A 9 4.29 -4.77 -32.60
N ILE A 10 5.53 -4.31 -32.73
CA ILE A 10 6.47 -4.23 -31.60
C ILE A 10 5.94 -3.24 -30.55
N ALA A 11 5.47 -2.07 -30.99
CA ALA A 11 4.90 -1.08 -30.08
C ALA A 11 3.70 -1.65 -29.30
N LEU A 12 2.78 -2.33 -29.99
CA LEU A 12 1.59 -2.92 -29.37
C LEU A 12 1.97 -4.02 -28.39
N MET A 13 2.89 -4.92 -28.76
CA MET A 13 3.38 -5.96 -27.85
C MET A 13 4.05 -5.36 -26.61
N LEU A 14 4.86 -4.34 -26.81
CA LEU A 14 5.56 -3.64 -25.72
C LEU A 14 4.58 -2.95 -24.77
N THR A 15 3.55 -2.29 -25.32
CA THR A 15 2.49 -1.65 -24.53
C THR A 15 1.78 -2.66 -23.64
N VAL A 16 1.46 -3.84 -24.17
CA VAL A 16 0.77 -4.89 -23.40
C VAL A 16 1.67 -5.43 -22.28
N VAL A 17 2.93 -5.75 -22.61
CA VAL A 17 3.89 -6.30 -21.62
C VAL A 17 4.18 -5.29 -20.51
N LEU A 18 4.50 -4.05 -20.88
CA LEU A 18 4.77 -3.00 -19.88
C LEU A 18 3.53 -2.65 -19.07
N GLY A 19 2.34 -2.67 -19.70
CA GLY A 19 1.07 -2.45 -18.98
C GLY A 19 0.81 -3.54 -17.96
N ALA A 20 1.03 -4.82 -18.31
CA ALA A 20 0.89 -5.92 -17.37
C ALA A 20 1.87 -5.80 -16.18
N TRP A 21 3.13 -5.41 -16.45
CA TRP A 21 4.11 -5.15 -15.39
C TRP A 21 3.73 -3.96 -14.49
N ALA A 22 3.21 -2.88 -15.06
CA ALA A 22 2.77 -1.72 -14.30
C ALA A 22 1.61 -2.07 -13.35
N VAL A 23 0.64 -2.86 -13.82
CA VAL A 23 -0.48 -3.35 -13.00
C VAL A 23 0.03 -4.27 -11.88
N PHE A 24 0.90 -5.23 -12.20
CA PHE A 24 1.49 -6.13 -11.21
C PHE A 24 2.26 -5.35 -10.13
N PHE A 25 3.09 -4.39 -10.54
CA PHE A 25 3.85 -3.56 -9.62
C PHE A 25 2.94 -2.71 -8.72
N TYR A 26 1.87 -2.14 -9.28
CA TYR A 26 0.89 -1.38 -8.50
C TYR A 26 0.24 -2.25 -7.42
N ILE A 27 -0.21 -3.46 -7.76
CA ILE A 27 -0.79 -4.39 -6.79
C ILE A 27 0.20 -4.72 -5.69
N ALA A 28 1.45 -5.06 -6.04
CA ALA A 28 2.48 -5.39 -5.06
C ALA A 28 2.78 -4.22 -4.10
N VAL A 29 2.78 -2.98 -4.60
CA VAL A 29 2.99 -1.79 -3.76
C VAL A 29 1.81 -1.55 -2.82
N ILE A 30 0.57 -1.76 -3.28
CA ILE A 30 -0.62 -1.62 -2.43
C ILE A 30 -0.63 -2.66 -1.31
N ASP A 31 -0.28 -3.90 -1.61
CA ASP A 31 -0.18 -4.97 -0.61
C ASP A 31 0.87 -4.60 0.45
N GLU A 32 2.07 -4.19 0.03
CA GLU A 32 3.14 -3.76 0.95
C GLU A 32 2.73 -2.59 1.85
N VAL A 33 2.03 -1.57 1.28
CA VAL A 33 1.54 -0.44 2.07
C VAL A 33 0.48 -0.86 3.09
N ASN A 34 -0.37 -1.84 2.77
CA ASN A 34 -1.37 -2.34 3.71
C ASN A 34 -0.72 -3.18 4.82
N ASP A 35 0.24 -4.03 4.48
CA ASP A 35 0.98 -4.84 5.44
C ASP A 35 1.75 -3.95 6.44
N GLU A 36 2.41 -2.88 5.97
CA GLU A 36 3.10 -1.91 6.82
C GLU A 36 2.13 -1.21 7.82
N VAL A 37 0.87 -0.99 7.40
CA VAL A 37 -0.17 -0.46 8.31
C VAL A 37 -0.51 -1.43 9.41
N ASP A 38 -0.70 -2.69 9.05
CA ASP A 38 -1.07 -3.74 9.99
C ASP A 38 0.08 -4.01 10.97
N ASP A 39 1.32 -4.09 10.50
CA ASP A 39 2.54 -4.22 11.33
C ASP A 39 2.69 -3.03 12.30
N SER A 40 2.47 -1.81 11.82
CA SER A 40 2.52 -0.60 12.67
C SER A 40 1.46 -0.62 13.78
N LEU A 41 0.27 -1.18 13.52
CA LEU A 41 -0.78 -1.34 14.52
C LEU A 41 -0.41 -2.42 15.54
N GLU A 42 0.19 -3.53 15.10
CA GLU A 42 0.69 -4.59 15.99
C GLU A 42 1.74 -4.04 16.94
N ASP A 43 2.78 -3.40 16.43
CA ASP A 43 3.85 -2.79 17.23
C ASP A 43 3.31 -1.80 18.27
N TYR A 44 2.35 -0.97 17.84
CA TYR A 44 1.70 -0.04 18.76
C TYR A 44 0.88 -0.76 19.82
N SER A 45 0.13 -1.79 19.45
CA SER A 45 -0.65 -2.61 20.40
C SER A 45 0.24 -3.33 21.41
N GLU A 46 1.35 -3.94 20.96
CA GLU A 46 2.33 -4.57 21.84
C GLU A 46 2.94 -3.58 22.83
N THR A 47 3.26 -2.38 22.39
CA THR A 47 3.77 -1.32 23.26
C THR A 47 2.79 -1.00 24.38
N ILE A 48 1.49 -0.88 24.08
CA ILE A 48 0.46 -0.62 25.08
C ILE A 48 0.29 -1.81 26.04
N ILE A 49 0.30 -3.03 25.51
CA ILE A 49 0.19 -4.26 26.32
C ILE A 49 1.38 -4.38 27.27
N ILE A 50 2.61 -4.18 26.81
CA ILE A 50 3.81 -4.24 27.66
C ILE A 50 3.75 -3.22 28.79
N ARG A 51 3.30 -1.99 28.51
CA ARG A 51 3.14 -0.95 29.53
C ARG A 51 2.04 -1.31 30.55
N ALA A 52 0.94 -1.86 30.07
CA ALA A 52 -0.15 -2.34 30.94
C ALA A 52 0.32 -3.47 31.87
N LEU A 53 1.06 -4.45 31.32
CA LEU A 53 1.61 -5.58 32.10
C LEU A 53 2.72 -5.15 33.07
N ALA A 54 3.46 -4.08 32.74
CA ALA A 54 4.43 -3.48 33.66
C ALA A 54 3.79 -2.73 34.85
N GLY A 55 2.47 -2.69 34.92
CA GLY A 55 1.73 -2.03 36.01
C GLY A 55 1.61 -0.52 35.87
N GLU A 56 1.83 0.02 34.64
CA GLU A 56 1.63 1.44 34.38
C GLU A 56 0.12 1.75 34.36
N GLU A 57 -0.28 2.80 35.09
CA GLU A 57 -1.67 3.29 35.05
C GLU A 57 -1.92 3.97 33.68
N LEU A 58 -2.45 3.19 32.75
CA LEU A 58 -2.84 3.70 31.44
C LEU A 58 -4.26 4.25 31.45
N PRO A 59 -4.52 5.42 30.84
CA PRO A 59 -5.88 5.87 30.65
C PRO A 59 -6.64 4.86 29.78
N SER A 60 -7.94 4.67 30.06
CA SER A 60 -8.78 3.74 29.28
C SER A 60 -8.92 4.14 27.82
N LYS A 61 -8.57 5.38 27.47
CA LYS A 61 -8.66 5.91 26.11
C LYS A 61 -7.56 6.95 25.86
N ASN A 62 -6.90 6.84 24.74
CA ASN A 62 -6.01 7.87 24.19
C ASN A 62 -6.48 8.25 22.78
N ASN A 63 -6.68 9.54 22.55
CA ASN A 63 -7.19 10.10 21.29
C ASN A 63 -6.08 10.90 20.56
N GLY A 64 -4.88 10.35 20.46
CA GLY A 64 -3.82 10.96 19.65
C GLY A 64 -4.21 11.14 18.18
N SER A 65 -3.58 12.09 17.49
CA SER A 65 -3.87 12.37 16.08
C SER A 65 -3.45 11.26 15.13
N ASN A 66 -2.37 10.58 15.46
CA ASN A 66 -1.80 9.53 14.59
C ASN A 66 -2.30 8.14 15.00
N ASN A 67 -2.21 7.81 16.29
CA ASN A 67 -2.66 6.53 16.81
C ASN A 67 -3.57 6.75 18.01
N GLN A 68 -4.65 6.00 18.04
CA GLN A 68 -5.59 6.02 19.14
C GLN A 68 -5.71 4.62 19.73
N TYR A 69 -5.98 4.54 21.04
CA TYR A 69 -6.34 3.27 21.64
C TYR A 69 -7.51 3.39 22.59
N TYR A 70 -8.21 2.28 22.75
CA TYR A 70 -9.26 2.07 23.75
C TYR A 70 -9.00 0.75 24.46
N LEU A 71 -8.89 0.81 25.79
CA LEU A 71 -8.64 -0.34 26.65
C LEU A 71 -9.84 -0.57 27.56
N ARG A 72 -10.40 -1.78 27.54
CA ARG A 72 -11.51 -2.16 28.44
C ARG A 72 -11.30 -3.53 29.06
N LYS A 73 -11.80 -3.68 30.31
CA LYS A 73 -11.88 -4.98 30.96
C LYS A 73 -13.01 -5.79 30.35
N VAL A 74 -12.74 -7.09 30.10
CA VAL A 74 -13.73 -8.02 29.54
C VAL A 74 -13.82 -9.28 30.40
N SER A 75 -14.92 -10.03 30.28
CA SER A 75 -15.05 -11.32 30.95
C SER A 75 -14.29 -12.41 30.21
N LYS A 76 -14.01 -13.50 30.90
CA LYS A 76 -13.37 -14.68 30.31
C LYS A 76 -14.21 -15.26 29.16
N GLU A 77 -15.54 -15.37 29.38
CA GLU A 77 -16.45 -15.89 28.36
C GLU A 77 -16.42 -15.07 27.09
N TYR A 78 -16.32 -13.73 27.21
CA TYR A 78 -16.17 -12.83 26.05
C TYR A 78 -14.86 -13.04 25.31
N ALA A 79 -13.77 -13.29 26.05
CA ALA A 79 -12.46 -13.53 25.46
C ALA A 79 -12.39 -14.89 24.75
N ASP A 80 -12.99 -15.93 25.33
CA ASP A 80 -12.96 -17.30 24.78
C ASP A 80 -13.79 -17.43 23.47
N GLU A 81 -14.73 -16.52 23.20
CA GLU A 81 -15.59 -16.53 22.00
C GLU A 81 -14.99 -15.74 20.80
N ARG A 82 -13.87 -15.08 20.98
CA ARG A 82 -13.29 -14.19 19.96
C ARG A 82 -11.91 -14.62 19.53
N GLU A 83 -11.57 -14.20 18.32
CA GLU A 83 -10.20 -14.32 17.79
C GLU A 83 -9.25 -13.40 18.58
N ASP A 84 -8.02 -13.87 18.78
CA ASP A 84 -7.01 -13.13 19.54
C ASP A 84 -6.65 -11.80 18.87
N ILE A 85 -6.67 -11.75 17.53
CA ILE A 85 -6.36 -10.57 16.72
C ILE A 85 -7.42 -10.43 15.63
N CYS A 86 -8.00 -9.24 15.50
CA CYS A 86 -8.97 -8.92 14.47
C CYS A 86 -8.69 -7.55 13.85
N TYR A 87 -8.55 -7.51 12.52
CA TYR A 87 -8.41 -6.28 11.75
C TYR A 87 -9.73 -5.85 11.13
N LYS A 88 -9.99 -4.54 11.13
CA LYS A 88 -11.20 -3.97 10.53
C LYS A 88 -10.95 -2.56 10.04
N ASP A 89 -11.49 -2.25 8.85
CA ASP A 89 -11.57 -0.87 8.38
C ASP A 89 -12.87 -0.22 8.88
N SER A 90 -12.76 1.00 9.41
CA SER A 90 -13.92 1.75 9.92
C SER A 90 -13.63 3.25 9.93
N MET A 91 -14.66 4.03 10.20
CA MET A 91 -14.53 5.47 10.41
C MET A 91 -14.27 5.73 11.88
N VAL A 92 -13.27 6.57 12.19
CA VAL A 92 -12.90 6.96 13.56
C VAL A 92 -12.94 8.47 13.68
N TYR A 93 -13.51 8.97 14.76
CA TYR A 93 -13.53 10.39 15.05
C TYR A 93 -12.21 10.83 15.69
N ILE A 94 -11.53 11.78 15.05
CA ILE A 94 -10.26 12.34 15.51
C ILE A 94 -10.54 13.64 16.24
N VAL A 95 -10.36 13.62 17.55
CA VAL A 95 -10.71 14.75 18.43
C VAL A 95 -9.92 16.02 18.10
N GLU A 96 -8.64 15.87 17.75
CA GLU A 96 -7.77 17.02 17.45
C GLU A 96 -8.15 17.75 16.16
N LYS A 97 -8.68 17.00 15.16
CA LYS A 97 -9.11 17.55 13.87
C LYS A 97 -10.60 17.88 13.83
N GLU A 98 -11.36 17.45 14.84
CA GLU A 98 -12.83 17.54 14.89
C GLU A 98 -13.53 16.90 13.67
N GLU A 99 -12.87 15.90 13.04
CA GLU A 99 -13.34 15.23 11.83
C GLU A 99 -13.40 13.72 12.01
N THR A 100 -14.20 13.06 11.17
CA THR A 100 -14.27 11.59 11.10
C THR A 100 -13.51 11.13 9.88
N GLU A 101 -12.47 10.32 10.10
CA GLU A 101 -11.57 9.83 9.08
C GLU A 101 -11.65 8.31 8.95
N PRO A 102 -11.41 7.75 7.75
CA PRO A 102 -11.20 6.31 7.60
C PRO A 102 -9.96 5.90 8.36
N ALA A 103 -10.07 4.77 9.06
CA ALA A 103 -8.98 4.24 9.87
C ALA A 103 -8.94 2.72 9.79
N ARG A 104 -7.73 2.17 9.87
CA ARG A 104 -7.50 0.76 10.14
C ARG A 104 -7.52 0.53 11.63
N ILE A 105 -8.22 -0.51 12.08
CA ILE A 105 -8.44 -0.84 13.48
C ILE A 105 -7.93 -2.26 13.70
N LEU A 106 -7.13 -2.42 14.74
CA LEU A 106 -6.73 -3.69 15.30
C LEU A 106 -7.42 -3.87 16.67
N THR A 107 -8.05 -5.00 16.87
CA THR A 107 -8.57 -5.40 18.19
C THR A 107 -7.85 -6.66 18.63
N THR A 108 -7.27 -6.63 19.83
CA THR A 108 -6.56 -7.77 20.42
C THR A 108 -6.98 -7.98 21.86
N LEU A 109 -6.81 -9.20 22.34
CA LEU A 109 -7.12 -9.63 23.69
C LEU A 109 -5.84 -9.99 24.43
N PHE A 110 -5.72 -9.58 25.68
CA PHE A 110 -4.63 -10.00 26.53
C PHE A 110 -5.09 -10.19 27.97
N LYS A 111 -4.26 -10.86 28.75
CA LYS A 111 -4.53 -11.18 30.14
C LYS A 111 -3.40 -10.64 31.01
N ASP A 112 -3.76 -9.99 32.13
CA ASP A 112 -2.77 -9.55 33.11
C ASP A 112 -2.34 -10.68 34.08
N ASP A 113 -1.34 -10.38 34.92
CA ASP A 113 -0.81 -11.32 35.90
C ASP A 113 -1.83 -11.69 36.97
N GLU A 114 -2.85 -10.87 37.17
CA GLU A 114 -3.97 -11.12 38.13
C GLU A 114 -5.05 -12.02 37.51
N GLY A 115 -4.95 -12.32 36.24
CA GLY A 115 -5.89 -13.18 35.49
C GLY A 115 -7.08 -12.44 34.89
N GLN A 116 -7.08 -11.11 34.92
CA GLN A 116 -8.08 -10.27 34.27
C GLN A 116 -7.85 -10.16 32.77
N TYR A 117 -8.90 -10.34 31.97
CA TYR A 117 -8.88 -10.15 30.56
C TYR A 117 -9.16 -8.71 30.16
N TYR A 118 -8.44 -8.25 29.14
CA TYR A 118 -8.59 -6.94 28.54
C TYR A 118 -8.75 -7.05 27.05
N GLU A 119 -9.59 -6.20 26.49
CA GLU A 119 -9.65 -5.95 25.06
C GLU A 119 -9.00 -4.60 24.79
N LEU A 120 -7.99 -4.64 23.92
CA LEU A 120 -7.31 -3.45 23.41
C LEU A 120 -7.74 -3.25 21.97
N THR A 121 -8.30 -2.08 21.66
CA THR A 121 -8.59 -1.64 20.32
C THR A 121 -7.66 -0.49 19.98
N VAL A 122 -6.83 -0.64 18.97
CA VAL A 122 -5.95 0.41 18.44
C VAL A 122 -6.42 0.81 17.05
N SER A 123 -6.25 2.07 16.70
CA SER A 123 -6.63 2.57 15.38
C SER A 123 -5.62 3.61 14.86
N THR A 124 -5.41 3.59 13.56
CA THR A 124 -4.59 4.59 12.84
C THR A 124 -5.38 5.13 11.65
N PRO A 125 -5.44 6.47 11.45
CA PRO A 125 -6.05 7.05 10.26
C PRO A 125 -5.32 6.63 9.00
N THR A 126 -6.06 6.37 7.92
CA THR A 126 -5.51 5.90 6.64
C THR A 126 -5.51 6.96 5.53
N ILE A 127 -6.04 8.17 5.77
CA ILE A 127 -6.12 9.23 4.75
C ILE A 127 -4.75 9.53 4.14
N GLU A 128 -3.73 9.76 4.95
CA GLU A 128 -2.38 10.09 4.45
C GLU A 128 -1.79 8.94 3.62
N LYS A 129 -2.17 7.70 3.93
CA LYS A 129 -1.74 6.51 3.18
C LYS A 129 -2.51 6.34 1.88
N ASP A 130 -3.78 6.70 1.84
CA ASP A 130 -4.58 6.68 0.62
C ASP A 130 -4.11 7.78 -0.35
N ASP A 131 -3.77 8.95 0.14
CA ASP A 131 -3.13 10.01 -0.65
C ASP A 131 -1.78 9.56 -1.21
N LEU A 132 -1.00 8.80 -0.42
CA LEU A 132 0.26 8.21 -0.88
C LEU A 132 0.03 7.18 -1.98
N LYS A 133 -0.97 6.30 -1.86
CA LYS A 133 -1.34 5.32 -2.89
C LYS A 133 -1.71 6.00 -4.20
N ASP A 134 -2.50 7.08 -4.16
CA ASP A 134 -2.90 7.86 -5.33
C ASP A 134 -1.70 8.56 -5.98
N ALA A 135 -0.80 9.13 -5.17
CA ALA A 135 0.45 9.71 -5.67
C ALA A 135 1.33 8.65 -6.34
N MET A 136 1.48 7.47 -5.74
CA MET A 136 2.24 6.34 -6.31
C MET A 136 1.63 5.86 -7.63
N LEU A 137 0.31 5.76 -7.73
CA LEU A 137 -0.37 5.43 -8.98
C LEU A 137 -0.04 6.45 -10.08
N GLY A 138 -0.07 7.73 -9.75
CA GLY A 138 0.31 8.82 -10.66
C GLY A 138 1.76 8.67 -11.17
N TRP A 139 2.70 8.38 -10.28
CA TRP A 139 4.10 8.15 -10.64
C TRP A 139 4.30 6.89 -11.49
N ILE A 140 3.61 5.78 -11.20
CA ILE A 140 3.67 4.56 -12.00
C ILE A 140 3.18 4.81 -13.43
N ILE A 141 2.05 5.50 -13.58
CA ILE A 141 1.51 5.87 -14.90
C ILE A 141 2.48 6.78 -15.66
N PHE A 142 3.04 7.79 -14.99
CA PHE A 142 4.02 8.70 -15.59
C PHE A 142 5.26 7.95 -16.08
N LEU A 143 5.86 7.11 -15.24
CA LEU A 143 7.04 6.31 -15.59
C LEU A 143 6.75 5.33 -16.73
N TYR A 144 5.57 4.70 -16.72
CA TYR A 144 5.13 3.83 -17.80
C TYR A 144 5.11 4.55 -19.15
N ILE A 145 4.51 5.75 -19.20
CA ILE A 145 4.43 6.55 -20.42
C ILE A 145 5.84 6.97 -20.90
N VAL A 146 6.69 7.46 -19.98
CA VAL A 146 8.06 7.87 -20.30
C VAL A 146 8.88 6.69 -20.84
N LEU A 147 8.78 5.53 -20.19
CA LEU A 147 9.50 4.33 -20.61
C LEU A 147 9.04 3.87 -22.01
N LEU A 148 7.73 3.83 -22.23
CA LEU A 148 7.16 3.44 -23.53
C LEU A 148 7.61 4.38 -24.65
N LEU A 149 7.56 5.69 -24.43
CA LEU A 149 8.02 6.69 -25.40
C LEU A 149 9.52 6.54 -25.66
N THR A 150 10.34 6.35 -24.63
CA THR A 150 11.79 6.17 -24.77
C THR A 150 12.11 4.95 -25.63
N ILE A 151 11.47 3.82 -25.37
CA ILE A 151 11.70 2.60 -26.14
C ILE A 151 11.25 2.78 -27.60
N LEU A 152 10.12 3.43 -27.86
CA LEU A 152 9.65 3.72 -29.21
C LEU A 152 10.65 4.60 -29.98
N ILE A 153 11.16 5.66 -29.33
CA ILE A 153 12.16 6.55 -29.96
C ILE A 153 13.43 5.77 -30.29
N VAL A 154 13.91 4.94 -29.35
CA VAL A 154 15.11 4.11 -29.58
C VAL A 154 14.87 3.10 -30.70
N CYS A 155 13.74 2.44 -30.77
CA CYS A 155 13.38 1.52 -31.85
C CYS A 155 13.36 2.22 -33.19
N ILE A 156 12.76 3.39 -33.32
CA ILE A 156 12.69 4.19 -34.52
C ILE A 156 14.12 4.62 -34.97
N TRP A 157 14.93 5.06 -34.01
CA TRP A 157 16.32 5.47 -34.27
C TRP A 157 17.19 4.31 -34.79
N ILE A 158 17.13 3.15 -34.13
CA ILE A 158 17.86 1.93 -34.58
C ILE A 158 17.42 1.51 -35.97
N PHE A 159 16.10 1.49 -36.23
CA PHE A 159 15.58 1.16 -37.56
C PHE A 159 16.08 2.11 -38.63
N HIS A 160 16.03 3.43 -38.37
CA HIS A 160 16.52 4.44 -39.32
C HIS A 160 18.04 4.26 -39.64
N ARG A 161 18.81 3.95 -38.58
CA ARG A 161 20.25 3.75 -38.72
C ARG A 161 20.59 2.44 -39.45
N SER A 162 19.89 1.36 -39.18
CA SER A 162 20.10 0.05 -39.80
C SER A 162 19.66 0.01 -41.27
N MET A 163 18.71 0.84 -41.69
CA MET A 163 18.20 0.85 -43.05
C MET A 163 19.00 1.78 -43.98
N LYS A 164 19.79 2.73 -43.45
CA LYS A 164 20.64 3.61 -44.28
C LYS A 164 21.59 2.86 -45.20
N PRO A 165 22.35 1.84 -44.77
CA PRO A 165 23.24 1.11 -45.69
C PRO A 165 22.48 0.31 -46.77
N LEU A 166 21.28 -0.19 -46.45
CA LEU A 166 20.45 -0.92 -47.42
C LEU A 166 19.92 -0.01 -48.55
N TYR A 167 19.52 1.21 -48.24
CA TYR A 167 19.10 2.23 -49.23
C TYR A 167 20.25 2.66 -50.09
N ASN A 168 21.47 2.75 -49.55
CA ASN A 168 22.65 3.09 -50.32
C ASN A 168 23.04 1.97 -51.31
N LEU A 169 22.92 0.70 -50.91
CA LEU A 169 23.16 -0.46 -51.80
C LEU A 169 22.13 -0.54 -52.94
N LEU A 170 20.85 -0.28 -52.68
CA LEU A 170 19.78 -0.26 -53.69
C LEU A 170 19.89 0.91 -54.67
N ARG A 171 20.63 1.95 -54.34
CA ARG A 171 20.88 3.11 -55.22
C ARG A 171 22.06 2.88 -56.19
N TRP A 172 22.87 1.84 -55.93
CA TRP A 172 24.02 1.47 -56.79
C TRP A 172 23.71 0.30 -57.73
N LEU A 173 22.53 -0.29 -57.65
CA LEU A 173 21.98 -1.27 -58.58
C LEU A 173 20.98 -0.59 -59.53
#